data_656ae5b88e78f2019ff2762c92dfd52a
#
_entry.id   656ae5b88e78f2019ff2762c92dfd52a
#
_cell.length_a   1.000
_cell.length_b   1.000
_cell.length_c   1.000
_cell.angle_alpha   90.00
_cell.angle_beta   90.00
_cell.angle_gamma   90.00
#
_symmetry.space_group_name_H-M   'P 1'
#
loop_
_entity.id
_entity.type
_entity.pdbx_description
1 polymer ?
#
loop_
_entity_poly.entity_id
_entity_poly.type
_entity_poly.pdbx_seq_one_letter_code
_entity_poly.pdbx_strand_id
1 'polypeptide(L)'
;VSATSGLSQFCTVGSTCLTPTEQSNVTAAGNGAAGENLVNYLRGDRGNEAAFYRTRSNALGDIIASQARYVKTPMLNFSDTGYAAYKVAKASRDSRVFVGANDGMLHAFDATSGEEAWAYIPSAVLPNLYKLADLNYSTQHQFFVDGSPEVGDIYAAGSWKTILVGGLNRGGKGYYALDITDPANPSLLWEFTDANMGYSYGNPR
;
A
#
# COMPACT_ATOMS: atom_id res chain seq x y z
N VAL A 1 8.74 -2.61 -10.86
CA VAL A 1 7.32 -2.83 -11.22
C VAL A 1 7.26 -3.01 -12.74
N SER A 2 6.63 -4.09 -13.22
CA SER A 2 6.48 -4.31 -14.66
C SER A 2 5.33 -3.46 -15.22
N ALA A 3 5.41 -3.07 -16.49
CA ALA A 3 4.33 -2.35 -17.17
C ALA A 3 2.98 -3.09 -17.16
N THR A 4 2.99 -4.40 -16.88
CA THR A 4 1.80 -5.24 -16.78
C THR A 4 1.20 -5.32 -15.37
N SER A 5 1.86 -4.74 -14.36
CA SER A 5 1.40 -4.77 -12.96
C SER A 5 0.30 -3.77 -12.65
N GLY A 6 0.04 -2.78 -13.52
CA GLY A 6 -0.87 -1.66 -13.24
C GLY A 6 -0.36 -0.71 -12.15
N LEU A 7 0.91 -0.85 -11.73
CA LEU A 7 1.54 -0.08 -10.66
C LEU A 7 2.65 0.82 -11.24
N SER A 8 2.74 2.06 -10.73
CA SER A 8 3.88 2.96 -10.95
C SER A 8 4.85 2.88 -9.78
N GLN A 9 6.13 3.17 -10.04
CA GLN A 9 7.10 3.34 -8.95
C GLN A 9 6.90 4.71 -8.29
N PHE A 10 7.05 4.76 -6.97
CA PHE A 10 6.98 6.02 -6.24
C PHE A 10 8.31 6.78 -6.37
N CYS A 11 8.50 7.41 -7.51
CA CYS A 11 9.65 8.22 -7.92
C CYS A 11 9.20 9.32 -8.88
N THR A 12 10.07 10.29 -9.17
CA THR A 12 9.75 11.47 -10.00
C THR A 12 10.38 11.45 -11.37
N VAL A 13 11.41 10.64 -11.61
CA VAL A 13 12.15 10.59 -12.88
C VAL A 13 12.19 9.16 -13.41
N GLY A 14 11.66 8.97 -14.61
CA GLY A 14 11.62 7.68 -15.31
C GLY A 14 10.24 7.34 -15.86
N SER A 15 10.19 6.49 -16.86
CA SER A 15 8.93 6.11 -17.54
C SER A 15 8.00 5.23 -16.70
N THR A 16 8.50 4.66 -15.60
CA THR A 16 7.74 3.85 -14.65
C THR A 16 7.39 4.59 -13.36
N CYS A 17 7.83 5.86 -13.23
CA CYS A 17 7.54 6.72 -12.08
C CYS A 17 6.12 7.31 -12.16
N LEU A 18 5.77 8.09 -11.13
CA LEU A 18 4.53 8.83 -11.05
C LEU A 18 4.30 9.67 -12.33
N THR A 19 3.07 9.73 -12.77
CA THR A 19 2.66 10.64 -13.85
C THR A 19 2.82 12.10 -13.43
N PRO A 20 2.91 13.07 -14.35
CA PRO A 20 2.98 14.50 -14.01
C PRO A 20 1.85 14.97 -13.09
N THR A 21 0.65 14.42 -13.25
CA THR A 21 -0.51 14.73 -12.38
C THR A 21 -0.31 14.19 -10.95
N GLU A 22 0.14 12.96 -10.82
CA GLU A 22 0.43 12.35 -9.52
C GLU A 22 1.59 13.03 -8.82
N GLN A 23 2.64 13.41 -9.57
CA GLN A 23 3.75 14.23 -9.05
C GLN A 23 3.25 15.58 -8.52
N SER A 24 2.38 16.25 -9.27
CA SER A 24 1.76 17.50 -8.85
C SER A 24 1.01 17.35 -7.52
N ASN A 25 0.28 16.27 -7.35
CA ASN A 25 -0.44 15.97 -6.11
C ASN A 25 0.49 15.75 -4.92
N VAL A 26 1.63 15.12 -5.11
CA VAL A 26 2.61 14.87 -4.05
C VAL A 26 3.42 16.11 -3.72
N THR A 27 3.72 16.95 -4.72
CA THR A 27 4.65 18.09 -4.57
C THR A 27 3.97 19.41 -4.25
N ALA A 28 2.66 19.52 -4.37
CA ALA A 28 1.87 20.77 -4.27
C ALA A 28 2.01 21.54 -2.96
N ALA A 29 2.70 21.01 -1.96
CA ALA A 29 2.91 21.69 -0.70
C ALA A 29 4.33 21.53 -0.14
N GLY A 30 5.31 21.36 -1.00
CA GLY A 30 6.70 21.38 -0.59
C GLY A 30 7.07 22.74 0.03
N ASN A 31 7.60 22.73 1.24
CA ASN A 31 8.16 23.91 1.94
C ASN A 31 9.41 24.46 1.22
N GLY A 32 9.36 24.60 -0.12
CA GLY A 32 10.46 25.02 -0.96
C GLY A 32 11.45 23.92 -1.35
N ALA A 33 11.24 22.68 -0.92
CA ALA A 33 12.04 21.55 -1.36
C ALA A 33 11.55 21.01 -2.71
N ALA A 34 12.47 20.49 -3.54
CA ALA A 34 12.11 19.84 -4.79
C ALA A 34 11.22 18.62 -4.55
N GLY A 35 10.28 18.34 -5.45
CA GLY A 35 9.34 17.24 -5.33
C GLY A 35 10.01 15.88 -5.13
N GLU A 36 11.18 15.66 -5.72
CA GLU A 36 11.98 14.46 -5.50
C GLU A 36 12.41 14.30 -4.02
N ASN A 37 12.76 15.39 -3.36
CA ASN A 37 13.13 15.36 -1.93
C ASN A 37 11.95 14.94 -1.06
N LEU A 38 10.73 15.38 -1.40
CA LEU A 38 9.54 14.95 -0.68
C LEU A 38 9.25 13.45 -0.90
N VAL A 39 9.36 12.98 -2.13
CA VAL A 39 9.20 11.55 -2.46
C VAL A 39 10.22 10.71 -1.70
N ASN A 40 11.48 11.12 -1.69
CA ASN A 40 12.55 10.42 -0.97
C ASN A 40 12.32 10.44 0.54
N TYR A 41 11.89 11.58 1.11
CA TYR A 41 11.50 11.66 2.51
C TYR A 41 10.36 10.67 2.84
N LEU A 42 9.28 10.63 2.04
CA LEU A 42 8.17 9.71 2.25
C LEU A 42 8.60 8.24 2.14
N ARG A 43 9.61 7.94 1.33
CA ARG A 43 10.24 6.62 1.24
C ARG A 43 11.20 6.28 2.38
N GLY A 44 11.41 7.18 3.31
CA GLY A 44 12.24 6.93 4.50
C GLY A 44 13.55 7.70 4.56
N ASP A 45 13.92 8.48 3.53
CA ASP A 45 15.12 9.33 3.57
C ASP A 45 15.01 10.40 4.66
N ARG A 46 16.10 10.63 5.38
CA ARG A 46 16.16 11.57 6.50
C ARG A 46 17.04 12.80 6.21
N GLY A 47 17.65 12.87 5.03
CA GLY A 47 18.62 13.91 4.68
C GLY A 47 18.08 15.35 4.79
N ASN A 48 16.78 15.54 4.66
CA ASN A 48 16.12 16.84 4.72
C ASN A 48 15.27 17.04 6.00
N GLU A 49 15.37 16.14 6.98
CA GLU A 49 14.71 16.32 8.29
C GLU A 49 15.30 17.53 9.03
N ALA A 50 14.48 18.20 9.80
CA ALA A 50 14.76 19.44 10.51
C ALA A 50 15.03 20.68 9.63
N ALA A 51 15.44 20.51 8.38
CA ALA A 51 15.66 21.62 7.45
C ALA A 51 14.38 22.00 6.69
N PHE A 52 13.74 21.03 6.05
CA PHE A 52 12.55 21.22 5.24
C PHE A 52 11.36 20.39 5.75
N TYR A 53 11.63 19.26 6.39
CA TYR A 53 10.63 18.31 6.82
C TYR A 53 10.74 18.02 8.31
N ARG A 54 9.64 17.55 8.91
CA ARG A 54 9.65 17.16 10.31
C ARG A 54 10.66 16.03 10.58
N THR A 55 11.27 16.08 11.76
CA THR A 55 12.08 14.96 12.25
C THR A 55 11.17 13.81 12.70
N ARG A 56 11.48 12.57 12.30
CA ARG A 56 10.75 11.35 12.66
C ARG A 56 11.61 10.49 13.58
N SER A 57 10.99 9.87 14.58
CA SER A 57 11.64 8.79 15.35
C SER A 57 11.83 7.54 14.50
N ASN A 58 10.81 7.17 13.73
CA ASN A 58 10.81 6.02 12.82
C ASN A 58 10.36 6.43 11.42
N ALA A 59 10.86 5.74 10.38
CA ALA A 59 10.38 5.94 9.00
C ALA A 59 8.99 5.34 8.80
N LEU A 60 8.75 4.15 9.36
CA LEU A 60 7.44 3.50 9.37
C LEU A 60 6.45 4.35 10.18
N GLY A 61 5.28 4.58 9.61
CA GLY A 61 4.19 5.30 10.27
C GLY A 61 3.55 4.49 11.40
N ASP A 62 2.74 5.16 12.18
CA ASP A 62 1.97 4.50 13.23
C ASP A 62 0.90 3.58 12.64
N ILE A 63 0.73 2.43 13.28
CA ILE A 63 -0.27 1.42 12.95
C ILE A 63 -1.32 1.46 14.06
N ILE A 64 -2.53 1.98 13.75
CA ILE A 64 -3.56 2.20 14.78
C ILE A 64 -4.68 1.17 14.66
N ALA A 65 -5.40 1.13 13.54
CA ALA A 65 -6.54 0.21 13.39
C ALA A 65 -6.21 -0.98 12.48
N SER A 66 -5.18 -0.89 11.65
CA SER A 66 -4.77 -1.99 10.77
C SER A 66 -4.23 -3.18 11.57
N GLN A 67 -4.78 -4.34 11.30
CA GLN A 67 -4.28 -5.61 11.84
C GLN A 67 -3.41 -6.30 10.80
N ALA A 68 -2.25 -6.78 11.22
CA ALA A 68 -1.33 -7.48 10.34
C ALA A 68 -1.93 -8.80 9.83
N ARG A 69 -1.73 -9.09 8.55
CA ARG A 69 -2.19 -10.31 7.89
C ARG A 69 -1.01 -11.12 7.35
N TYR A 70 -0.80 -12.30 7.93
CA TYR A 70 0.20 -13.24 7.43
C TYR A 70 -0.36 -14.03 6.24
N VAL A 71 0.44 -14.16 5.19
CA VAL A 71 0.10 -14.90 3.97
C VAL A 71 1.26 -15.79 3.55
N LYS A 72 0.96 -17.07 3.34
CA LYS A 72 1.87 -18.04 2.72
C LYS A 72 1.06 -19.00 1.83
N THR A 73 0.75 -20.18 2.31
CA THR A 73 -0.05 -21.17 1.58
C THR A 73 -1.51 -20.75 1.54
N PRO A 74 -2.24 -20.96 0.43
CA PRO A 74 -3.68 -20.78 0.40
C PRO A 74 -4.37 -21.61 1.48
N MET A 75 -5.17 -20.97 2.35
CA MET A 75 -5.72 -21.62 3.55
C MET A 75 -7.18 -22.05 3.43
N LEU A 76 -7.89 -21.57 2.41
CA LEU A 76 -9.29 -21.91 2.22
C LEU A 76 -9.48 -23.35 1.74
N ASN A 77 -10.71 -23.85 1.83
CA ASN A 77 -11.06 -25.22 1.47
C ASN A 77 -12.23 -25.21 0.48
N PHE A 78 -11.98 -24.70 -0.73
CA PHE A 78 -12.96 -24.79 -1.80
C PHE A 78 -12.96 -26.18 -2.44
N SER A 79 -14.14 -26.69 -2.75
CA SER A 79 -14.32 -27.93 -3.51
C SER A 79 -14.28 -27.74 -5.03
N ASP A 80 -14.13 -26.50 -5.45
CA ASP A 80 -14.17 -26.10 -6.86
C ASP A 80 -12.98 -26.65 -7.64
N THR A 81 -13.21 -26.87 -8.93
CA THR A 81 -12.24 -27.46 -9.84
C THR A 81 -10.93 -26.65 -9.85
N GLY A 82 -9.83 -27.36 -9.67
CA GLY A 82 -8.48 -26.81 -9.74
C GLY A 82 -7.98 -26.16 -8.46
N TYR A 83 -8.82 -25.95 -7.44
CA TYR A 83 -8.35 -25.30 -6.21
C TYR A 83 -7.32 -26.13 -5.44
N ALA A 84 -7.53 -27.45 -5.33
CA ALA A 84 -6.56 -28.34 -4.69
C ALA A 84 -5.18 -28.28 -5.38
N ALA A 85 -5.16 -28.28 -6.70
CA ALA A 85 -3.92 -28.12 -7.48
C ALA A 85 -3.27 -26.75 -7.26
N TYR A 86 -4.07 -25.68 -7.20
CA TYR A 86 -3.60 -24.33 -6.86
C TYR A 86 -2.92 -24.27 -5.50
N LYS A 87 -3.54 -24.87 -4.47
CA LYS A 87 -2.94 -24.96 -3.11
C LYS A 87 -1.57 -25.62 -3.14
N VAL A 88 -1.45 -26.75 -3.84
CA VAL A 88 -0.16 -27.47 -3.97
C VAL A 88 0.87 -26.60 -4.70
N ALA A 89 0.48 -25.96 -5.81
CA ALA A 89 1.38 -25.10 -6.58
C ALA A 89 1.88 -23.87 -5.81
N LYS A 90 1.09 -23.38 -4.83
CA LYS A 90 1.42 -22.20 -4.01
C LYS A 90 1.92 -22.52 -2.60
N ALA A 91 2.13 -23.80 -2.28
CA ALA A 91 2.57 -24.20 -0.94
C ALA A 91 3.96 -23.68 -0.56
N SER A 92 4.85 -23.49 -1.53
CA SER A 92 6.23 -23.03 -1.33
C SER A 92 6.44 -21.55 -1.68
N ARG A 93 5.38 -20.79 -1.94
CA ARG A 93 5.55 -19.34 -2.21
C ARG A 93 6.12 -18.61 -1.01
N ASP A 94 6.74 -17.47 -1.24
CA ASP A 94 7.27 -16.62 -0.18
C ASP A 94 6.18 -16.21 0.82
N SER A 95 6.56 -16.14 2.08
CA SER A 95 5.65 -15.67 3.13
C SER A 95 5.78 -14.16 3.32
N ARG A 96 4.65 -13.49 3.50
CA ARG A 96 4.58 -12.04 3.73
C ARG A 96 3.66 -11.71 4.90
N VAL A 97 3.98 -10.61 5.57
CA VAL A 97 3.08 -9.96 6.54
C VAL A 97 2.66 -8.62 5.93
N PHE A 98 1.36 -8.45 5.74
CA PHE A 98 0.78 -7.22 5.22
C PHE A 98 0.17 -6.40 6.34
N VAL A 99 0.40 -5.08 6.35
CA VAL A 99 -0.19 -4.16 7.32
C VAL A 99 -0.27 -2.75 6.74
N GLY A 100 -1.37 -2.06 6.98
CA GLY A 100 -1.51 -0.65 6.64
C GLY A 100 -0.89 0.24 7.72
N ALA A 101 -0.30 1.36 7.31
CA ALA A 101 0.27 2.33 8.23
C ALA A 101 -0.10 3.78 7.84
N ASN A 102 0.02 4.68 8.79
CA ASN A 102 -0.35 6.09 8.62
C ASN A 102 0.80 6.95 8.01
N ASP A 103 1.81 6.30 7.44
CA ASP A 103 2.73 6.92 6.47
C ASP A 103 2.18 6.90 5.02
N GLY A 104 0.98 6.36 4.84
CA GLY A 104 0.29 6.32 3.56
C GLY A 104 0.45 5.04 2.77
N MET A 105 0.98 3.98 3.39
CA MET A 105 1.35 2.75 2.69
C MET A 105 0.71 1.50 3.28
N LEU A 106 0.40 0.55 2.38
CA LEU A 106 0.28 -0.86 2.73
C LEU A 106 1.68 -1.47 2.61
N HIS A 107 2.24 -1.91 3.71
CA HIS A 107 3.55 -2.57 3.75
C HIS A 107 3.43 -4.07 3.58
N ALA A 108 4.39 -4.67 2.90
CA ALA A 108 4.59 -6.10 2.78
C ALA A 108 5.98 -6.47 3.29
N PHE A 109 6.04 -7.05 4.46
CA PHE A 109 7.28 -7.51 5.07
C PHE A 109 7.53 -8.98 4.75
N ASP A 110 8.77 -9.33 4.51
CA ASP A 110 9.18 -10.73 4.47
C ASP A 110 9.01 -11.34 5.87
N ALA A 111 8.20 -12.41 5.96
CA ALA A 111 7.87 -12.98 7.26
C ALA A 111 9.02 -13.78 7.90
N THR A 112 10.12 -13.99 7.18
CA THR A 112 11.31 -14.70 7.66
C THR A 112 12.38 -13.73 8.15
N SER A 113 12.70 -12.70 7.34
CA SER A 113 13.73 -11.72 7.67
C SER A 113 13.19 -10.51 8.44
N GLY A 114 11.89 -10.19 8.31
CA GLY A 114 11.30 -8.96 8.81
C GLY A 114 11.58 -7.72 7.96
N GLU A 115 12.31 -7.86 6.86
CA GLU A 115 12.61 -6.75 5.96
C GLU A 115 11.40 -6.39 5.10
N GLU A 116 11.25 -5.10 4.79
CA GLU A 116 10.24 -4.65 3.85
C GLU A 116 10.58 -5.12 2.44
N ALA A 117 9.71 -5.95 1.86
CA ALA A 117 9.86 -6.41 0.48
C ALA A 117 9.35 -5.36 -0.51
N TRP A 118 8.23 -4.73 -0.19
CA TRP A 118 7.63 -3.63 -0.95
C TRP A 118 6.56 -2.91 -0.12
N ALA A 119 6.21 -1.70 -0.56
CA ALA A 119 5.06 -0.97 -0.06
C ALA A 119 4.20 -0.46 -1.22
N TYR A 120 2.89 -0.36 -0.98
CA TYR A 120 1.91 0.12 -1.95
C TYR A 120 1.19 1.34 -1.42
N ILE A 121 1.08 2.38 -2.25
CA ILE A 121 0.39 3.63 -1.92
C ILE A 121 -0.90 3.69 -2.76
N PRO A 122 -2.09 3.64 -2.13
CA PRO A 122 -3.35 3.86 -2.84
C PRO A 122 -3.42 5.28 -3.42
N SER A 123 -3.91 5.42 -4.66
CA SER A 123 -4.00 6.72 -5.34
C SER A 123 -4.82 7.74 -4.56
N ALA A 124 -5.82 7.28 -3.82
CA ALA A 124 -6.69 8.13 -3.02
C ALA A 124 -5.98 8.90 -1.89
N VAL A 125 -4.82 8.43 -1.40
CA VAL A 125 -4.06 9.09 -0.35
C VAL A 125 -2.97 10.03 -0.89
N LEU A 126 -2.55 9.86 -2.16
CA LEU A 126 -1.49 10.66 -2.79
C LEU A 126 -1.65 12.17 -2.58
N PRO A 127 -2.85 12.78 -2.78
CA PRO A 127 -3.03 14.23 -2.65
C PRO A 127 -2.75 14.80 -1.25
N ASN A 128 -2.68 13.95 -0.24
CA ASN A 128 -2.49 14.36 1.16
C ASN A 128 -1.15 13.93 1.75
N LEU A 129 -0.32 13.16 1.03
CA LEU A 129 0.94 12.61 1.56
C LEU A 129 1.93 13.70 1.98
N TYR A 130 1.92 14.87 1.33
CA TYR A 130 2.77 15.99 1.69
C TYR A 130 2.60 16.42 3.16
N LYS A 131 1.42 16.22 3.72
CA LYS A 131 1.12 16.57 5.12
C LYS A 131 1.98 15.81 6.12
N LEU A 132 2.43 14.61 5.75
CA LEU A 132 3.36 13.81 6.55
C LEU A 132 4.72 14.48 6.76
N ALA A 133 5.10 15.39 5.87
CA ALA A 133 6.35 16.13 5.95
C ALA A 133 6.23 17.47 6.70
N ASP A 134 5.00 17.91 7.03
CA ASP A 134 4.76 19.17 7.71
C ASP A 134 5.45 19.23 9.08
N LEU A 135 6.12 20.35 9.37
CA LEU A 135 6.82 20.56 10.64
C LEU A 135 5.87 20.53 11.84
N ASN A 136 4.59 20.88 11.65
CA ASN A 136 3.56 20.89 12.68
C ASN A 136 2.72 19.59 12.71
N TYR A 137 3.12 18.55 12.02
CA TYR A 137 2.36 17.29 11.92
C TYR A 137 1.96 16.71 13.28
N SER A 138 2.81 16.87 14.30
CA SER A 138 2.54 16.36 15.66
C SER A 138 1.23 16.87 16.26
N THR A 139 0.76 18.05 15.84
CA THR A 139 -0.52 18.64 16.25
C THR A 139 -1.64 18.44 15.23
N GLN A 140 -1.34 17.84 14.07
CA GLN A 140 -2.22 17.68 12.93
C GLN A 140 -2.17 16.26 12.36
N HIS A 141 -2.01 15.27 13.24
CA HIS A 141 -1.96 13.86 12.82
C HIS A 141 -3.13 13.49 11.89
N GLN A 142 -2.83 12.77 10.84
CA GLN A 142 -3.82 12.29 9.88
C GLN A 142 -3.71 10.78 9.69
N PHE A 143 -4.85 10.18 9.41
CA PHE A 143 -4.92 8.79 9.01
C PHE A 143 -4.76 8.67 7.49
N PHE A 144 -4.18 7.58 7.03
CA PHE A 144 -3.96 7.27 5.61
C PHE A 144 -4.39 5.85 5.28
N VAL A 145 -3.54 4.85 5.45
CA VAL A 145 -3.88 3.44 5.20
C VAL A 145 -4.10 2.76 6.55
N ASP A 146 -5.27 3.02 7.13
CA ASP A 146 -5.61 2.61 8.50
C ASP A 146 -6.45 1.32 8.54
N GLY A 147 -6.90 0.82 7.38
CA GLY A 147 -7.72 -0.39 7.29
C GLY A 147 -6.90 -1.68 7.36
N SER A 148 -7.48 -2.72 7.98
CA SER A 148 -6.89 -4.05 7.95
C SER A 148 -7.00 -4.65 6.56
N PRO A 149 -5.91 -5.19 5.98
CA PRO A 149 -6.01 -5.94 4.73
C PRO A 149 -6.71 -7.28 4.96
N GLU A 150 -7.62 -7.64 4.06
CA GLU A 150 -8.25 -8.95 4.01
C GLU A 150 -7.75 -9.73 2.82
N VAL A 151 -7.50 -11.03 3.01
CA VAL A 151 -6.92 -11.89 1.99
C VAL A 151 -7.83 -13.09 1.74
N GLY A 152 -8.06 -13.37 0.48
CA GLY A 152 -8.86 -14.51 0.04
C GLY A 152 -8.39 -15.04 -1.31
N ASP A 153 -8.85 -16.25 -1.63
CA ASP A 153 -8.61 -16.85 -2.93
C ASP A 153 -9.88 -16.76 -3.77
N ILE A 154 -9.73 -16.38 -5.03
CA ILE A 154 -10.82 -16.27 -6.01
C ILE A 154 -10.49 -17.02 -7.30
N TYR A 155 -11.52 -17.44 -8.01
CA TYR A 155 -11.36 -17.90 -9.39
C TYR A 155 -11.78 -16.79 -10.36
N ALA A 156 -10.84 -16.26 -11.11
CA ALA A 156 -11.08 -15.17 -12.03
C ALA A 156 -10.23 -15.32 -13.29
N ALA A 157 -10.82 -14.95 -14.45
CA ALA A 157 -10.17 -15.04 -15.76
C ALA A 157 -9.52 -16.40 -16.05
N GLY A 158 -10.20 -17.50 -15.66
CA GLY A 158 -9.76 -18.86 -15.96
C GLY A 158 -8.70 -19.43 -15.02
N SER A 159 -8.36 -18.74 -13.92
CA SER A 159 -7.35 -19.20 -12.96
C SER A 159 -7.70 -18.83 -11.53
N TRP A 160 -7.17 -19.61 -10.59
CA TRP A 160 -7.19 -19.27 -9.17
C TRP A 160 -6.16 -18.19 -8.86
N LYS A 161 -6.54 -17.26 -8.00
CA LYS A 161 -5.71 -16.14 -7.53
C LYS A 161 -5.87 -15.94 -6.04
N THR A 162 -4.80 -15.54 -5.38
CA THR A 162 -4.87 -14.96 -4.04
C THR A 162 -4.93 -13.44 -4.18
N ILE A 163 -5.95 -12.82 -3.62
CA ILE A 163 -6.12 -11.37 -3.63
C ILE A 163 -6.03 -10.80 -2.23
N LEU A 164 -5.59 -9.56 -2.15
CA LEU A 164 -5.65 -8.74 -0.96
C LEU A 164 -6.55 -7.55 -1.24
N VAL A 165 -7.52 -7.28 -0.35
CA VAL A 165 -8.39 -6.10 -0.42
C VAL A 165 -8.19 -5.28 0.85
N GLY A 166 -7.96 -3.98 0.72
CA GLY A 166 -7.81 -3.06 1.83
C GLY A 166 -8.72 -1.85 1.72
N GLY A 167 -9.21 -1.39 2.85
CA GLY A 167 -9.89 -0.11 3.00
C GLY A 167 -8.99 0.91 3.66
N LEU A 168 -9.36 2.18 3.61
CA LEU A 168 -8.59 3.27 4.19
C LEU A 168 -9.04 3.63 5.62
N ASN A 169 -10.17 3.12 6.10
CA ASN A 169 -10.80 3.50 7.37
C ASN A 169 -10.89 5.02 7.51
N ARG A 170 -10.24 5.61 8.53
CA ARG A 170 -10.18 7.07 8.74
C ARG A 170 -9.35 7.79 7.68
N GLY A 171 -8.52 7.08 6.93
CA GLY A 171 -7.64 7.67 5.92
C GLY A 171 -8.35 8.09 4.65
N GLY A 172 -9.57 7.60 4.40
CA GLY A 172 -10.27 8.02 3.19
C GLY A 172 -11.50 7.18 2.82
N LYS A 173 -12.07 7.57 1.69
CA LYS A 173 -13.26 6.95 1.10
C LYS A 173 -12.80 6.08 -0.07
N GLY A 174 -12.22 4.93 0.21
CA GLY A 174 -11.71 4.09 -0.86
C GLY A 174 -11.36 2.68 -0.41
N TYR A 175 -11.39 1.79 -1.38
CA TYR A 175 -10.88 0.43 -1.30
C TYR A 175 -9.91 0.19 -2.45
N TYR A 176 -8.98 -0.72 -2.24
CA TYR A 176 -8.05 -1.19 -3.25
C TYR A 176 -7.94 -2.71 -3.22
N ALA A 177 -7.63 -3.31 -4.36
CA ALA A 177 -7.39 -4.74 -4.46
C ALA A 177 -6.10 -5.03 -5.24
N LEU A 178 -5.29 -5.91 -4.69
CA LEU A 178 -4.06 -6.39 -5.28
C LEU A 178 -4.13 -7.90 -5.54
N ASP A 179 -3.64 -8.35 -6.67
CA ASP A 179 -3.29 -9.75 -6.91
C ASP A 179 -1.94 -10.02 -6.25
N ILE A 180 -1.94 -10.87 -5.23
CA ILE A 180 -0.77 -11.31 -4.48
C ILE A 180 -0.53 -12.81 -4.63
N THR A 181 -0.99 -13.40 -5.76
CA THR A 181 -0.75 -14.80 -6.11
C THR A 181 0.74 -15.13 -6.10
N ASP A 182 1.56 -14.19 -6.57
CA ASP A 182 2.99 -14.09 -6.29
C ASP A 182 3.22 -12.92 -5.32
N PRO A 183 3.47 -13.18 -4.03
CA PRO A 183 3.57 -12.11 -3.05
C PRO A 183 4.86 -11.28 -3.17
N ALA A 184 5.82 -11.69 -4.00
CA ALA A 184 6.99 -10.88 -4.32
C ALA A 184 6.71 -9.87 -5.45
N ASN A 185 5.75 -10.16 -6.33
CA ASN A 185 5.41 -9.36 -7.51
C ASN A 185 3.91 -9.05 -7.57
N PRO A 186 3.40 -8.15 -6.70
CA PRO A 186 1.99 -7.79 -6.70
C PRO A 186 1.58 -7.08 -7.97
N SER A 187 0.28 -7.16 -8.32
CA SER A 187 -0.29 -6.32 -9.35
C SER A 187 -1.60 -5.69 -8.89
N LEU A 188 -1.89 -4.48 -9.38
CA LEU A 188 -3.13 -3.80 -9.09
C LEU A 188 -4.28 -4.47 -9.86
N LEU A 189 -5.33 -4.83 -9.14
CA LEU A 189 -6.58 -5.26 -9.76
C LEU A 189 -7.52 -4.07 -9.98
N TRP A 190 -7.74 -3.29 -8.94
CA TRP A 190 -8.57 -2.10 -8.99
C TRP A 190 -8.38 -1.23 -7.74
N GLU A 191 -8.69 0.05 -7.88
CA GLU A 191 -9.01 0.97 -6.81
C GLU A 191 -10.44 1.48 -7.00
N PHE A 192 -11.15 1.70 -5.92
CA PHE A 192 -12.51 2.19 -5.95
C PHE A 192 -12.69 3.33 -4.96
N THR A 193 -13.26 4.42 -5.45
CA THR A 193 -13.74 5.56 -4.67
C THR A 193 -14.98 6.14 -5.35
N ASP A 194 -15.89 6.72 -4.58
CA ASP A 194 -17.08 7.39 -5.09
C ASP A 194 -17.40 8.62 -4.23
N ALA A 195 -17.93 9.68 -4.84
CA ALA A 195 -18.26 10.93 -4.15
C ALA A 195 -19.31 10.73 -3.02
N ASN A 196 -20.23 9.78 -3.23
CA ASN A 196 -21.29 9.45 -2.27
C ASN A 196 -20.87 8.39 -1.24
N MET A 197 -19.65 7.83 -1.37
CA MET A 197 -19.13 6.84 -0.45
C MET A 197 -18.78 7.49 0.89
N GLY A 198 -19.09 6.80 2.00
CA GLY A 198 -18.56 7.13 3.32
C GLY A 198 -17.12 6.62 3.51
N TYR A 199 -16.55 6.88 4.68
CA TYR A 199 -15.28 6.27 5.06
C TYR A 199 -15.36 4.75 5.06
N SER A 200 -14.30 4.07 4.61
CA SER A 200 -14.28 2.63 4.37
C SER A 200 -13.92 1.82 5.64
N TYR A 201 -14.73 1.93 6.68
CA TYR A 201 -14.52 1.20 7.94
C TYR A 201 -14.87 -0.29 7.92
N GLY A 202 -15.57 -0.76 6.92
CA GLY A 202 -15.95 -2.17 6.80
C GLY A 202 -14.78 -3.01 6.31
N ASN A 203 -14.49 -4.11 7.02
CA ASN A 203 -13.55 -5.09 6.47
C ASN A 203 -14.21 -5.79 5.27
N PRO A 204 -13.56 -5.79 4.08
CA PRO A 204 -14.08 -6.48 2.92
C PRO A 204 -14.14 -7.99 3.18
N ARG A 205 -15.21 -8.64 2.69
CA ARG A 205 -15.41 -10.09 2.79
C ARG A 205 -15.91 -10.67 1.47
#